data_48b0ccfcae4a595ffcfaa861086ae2e4
#
_entry.id   48b0ccfcae4a595ffcfaa861086ae2e4
#
_cell.length_a   1.000
_cell.length_b   1.000
_cell.length_c   1.000
_cell.angle_alpha   90.00
_cell.angle_beta   90.00
_cell.angle_gamma   90.00
#
_symmetry.space_group_name_H-M   'P 1'
#
loop_
_entity.id
_entity.type
_entity.pdbx_description
1 polymer ?
#
loop_
_entity_poly.entity_id
_entity_poly.type
_entity_poly.pdbx_seq_one_letter_code
_entity_poly.pdbx_strand_id
1 'polypeptide(L)'
;GANIIDIGAVSSRPGSIAVYEDVELQRIKDIVDTIYKNKYYEKVDFSIDSYAPKIIDYVLNHGFKIVNDITGLENDEVCKIASKYDAQVVIMHMQNDPTSMQKEPFYENVILEIDEYLKNQIEKAQGFGIKNIVLDVGIGFGKTLEHNLLLLKNLEHFKHFGHELLIGASRKSMIDKITPTLIENRLAGTLAIHLESIRNGASIIRCHDVKEHFQAIKVFEAINNIN
;
A
#
# COMPACT_ATOMS: atom_id res chain seq x y z
N GLY A 1 14.82 0.58 11.97
CA GLY A 1 14.43 0.24 10.76
C GLY A 1 13.03 0.63 10.32
N ALA A 2 12.12 -0.34 10.23
CA ALA A 2 10.75 -0.03 9.82
C ALA A 2 9.95 0.65 10.93
N ASN A 3 9.09 1.61 10.56
CA ASN A 3 8.12 2.25 11.45
C ASN A 3 6.79 1.47 11.47
N ILE A 4 6.49 0.79 10.36
CA ILE A 4 5.27 0.00 10.16
C ILE A 4 5.70 -1.39 9.67
N ILE A 5 5.06 -2.44 10.20
CA ILE A 5 5.19 -3.82 9.70
C ILE A 5 3.85 -4.20 9.09
N ASP A 6 3.85 -4.43 7.76
CA ASP A 6 2.67 -4.83 7.02
C ASP A 6 2.62 -6.35 6.88
N ILE A 7 1.53 -6.96 7.34
CA ILE A 7 1.34 -8.42 7.40
C ILE A 7 0.16 -8.80 6.52
N GLY A 8 0.36 -9.79 5.64
CA GLY A 8 -0.69 -10.36 4.82
C GLY A 8 -0.56 -11.87 4.71
N ALA A 9 -1.67 -12.58 4.74
CA ALA A 9 -1.73 -14.04 4.62
C ALA A 9 -2.20 -14.52 3.24
N VAL A 10 -2.61 -13.59 2.38
CA VAL A 10 -3.08 -13.83 1.01
C VAL A 10 -2.24 -13.00 0.04
N SER A 11 -1.91 -13.59 -1.10
CA SER A 11 -1.15 -12.87 -2.12
C SER A 11 -2.08 -11.92 -2.90
N SER A 12 -1.71 -10.66 -2.97
CA SER A 12 -2.35 -9.63 -3.80
C SER A 12 -1.70 -9.50 -5.20
N ARG A 13 -0.76 -10.39 -5.56
CA ARG A 13 -0.07 -10.35 -6.85
C ARG A 13 -1.01 -10.68 -8.00
N PRO A 14 -0.74 -10.17 -9.22
CA PRO A 14 -1.50 -10.53 -10.41
C PRO A 14 -1.62 -12.06 -10.56
N GLY A 15 -2.87 -12.54 -10.80
CA GLY A 15 -3.15 -13.97 -10.98
C GLY A 15 -3.23 -14.79 -9.70
N SER A 16 -3.18 -14.17 -8.51
CA SER A 16 -3.39 -14.87 -7.25
C SER A 16 -4.84 -15.38 -7.12
N ILE A 17 -4.98 -16.57 -6.53
CA ILE A 17 -6.29 -17.19 -6.28
C ILE A 17 -6.84 -16.65 -4.97
N ALA A 18 -8.12 -16.27 -4.97
CA ALA A 18 -8.84 -15.87 -3.77
C ALA A 18 -8.81 -16.99 -2.71
N VAL A 19 -8.61 -16.64 -1.47
CA VAL A 19 -8.57 -17.55 -0.33
C VAL A 19 -9.77 -17.28 0.56
N TYR A 20 -10.42 -18.31 1.08
CA TYR A 20 -11.51 -18.15 2.04
C TYR A 20 -11.01 -17.52 3.34
N GLU A 21 -11.81 -16.64 3.95
CA GLU A 21 -11.45 -15.93 5.18
C GLU A 21 -11.01 -16.84 6.33
N ASP A 22 -11.63 -18.02 6.48
CA ASP A 22 -11.25 -18.99 7.52
C ASP A 22 -9.82 -19.51 7.33
N VAL A 23 -9.41 -19.72 6.08
CA VAL A 23 -8.04 -20.15 5.76
C VAL A 23 -7.05 -19.00 5.97
N GLU A 24 -7.44 -17.78 5.60
CA GLU A 24 -6.64 -16.59 5.85
C GLU A 24 -6.42 -16.39 7.35
N LEU A 25 -7.50 -16.47 8.16
CA LEU A 25 -7.42 -16.38 9.60
C LEU A 25 -6.50 -17.44 10.21
N GLN A 26 -6.62 -18.69 9.75
CA GLN A 26 -5.77 -19.78 10.22
C GLN A 26 -4.28 -19.52 9.98
N ARG A 27 -3.93 -18.89 8.83
CA ARG A 27 -2.54 -18.55 8.49
C ARG A 27 -1.94 -17.44 9.35
N ILE A 28 -2.76 -16.47 9.75
CA ILE A 28 -2.28 -15.26 10.42
C ILE A 28 -2.40 -15.33 11.94
N LYS A 29 -3.29 -16.17 12.45
CA LYS A 29 -3.71 -16.19 13.86
C LYS A 29 -2.54 -16.31 14.84
N ASP A 30 -1.66 -17.26 14.66
CA ASP A 30 -0.56 -17.52 15.60
C ASP A 30 0.43 -16.33 15.67
N ILE A 31 0.64 -15.66 14.53
CA ILE A 31 1.49 -14.46 14.45
C ILE A 31 0.82 -13.31 15.19
N VAL A 32 -0.46 -13.07 14.95
CA VAL A 32 -1.25 -11.99 15.59
C VAL A 32 -1.34 -12.19 17.09
N ASP A 33 -1.66 -13.41 17.54
CA ASP A 33 -1.72 -13.76 18.96
C ASP A 33 -0.35 -13.56 19.63
N THR A 34 0.75 -13.87 18.94
CA THR A 34 2.11 -13.66 19.44
C THR A 34 2.44 -12.18 19.56
N ILE A 35 2.07 -11.36 18.57
CA ILE A 35 2.23 -9.90 18.59
C ILE A 35 1.47 -9.32 19.78
N TYR A 36 0.23 -9.73 19.95
CA TYR A 36 -0.63 -9.25 21.03
C TYR A 36 -0.11 -9.64 22.40
N LYS A 37 0.19 -10.93 22.62
CA LYS A 37 0.69 -11.47 23.89
C LYS A 37 1.98 -10.80 24.35
N ASN A 38 2.89 -10.50 23.41
CA ASN A 38 4.19 -9.86 23.71
C ASN A 38 4.15 -8.34 23.61
N LYS A 39 2.98 -7.76 23.33
CA LYS A 39 2.77 -6.32 23.18
C LYS A 39 3.73 -5.66 22.17
N TYR A 40 4.02 -6.33 21.07
CA TYR A 40 4.89 -5.75 20.03
C TYR A 40 4.28 -4.53 19.37
N TYR A 41 2.94 -4.41 19.34
CA TYR A 41 2.20 -3.24 18.87
C TYR A 41 2.48 -1.94 19.68
N GLU A 42 3.10 -2.03 20.85
CA GLU A 42 3.56 -0.86 21.63
C GLU A 42 4.93 -0.35 21.10
N LYS A 43 5.66 -1.13 20.32
CA LYS A 43 7.03 -0.84 19.83
C LYS A 43 7.07 -0.42 18.38
N VAL A 44 6.14 -0.90 17.56
CA VAL A 44 6.06 -0.65 16.12
C VAL A 44 4.59 -0.77 15.71
N ASP A 45 4.16 0.03 14.75
CA ASP A 45 2.81 -0.07 14.23
C ASP A 45 2.67 -1.27 13.29
N PHE A 46 1.52 -1.96 13.38
CA PHE A 46 1.19 -3.08 12.52
C PHE A 46 0.07 -2.71 11.55
N SER A 47 0.26 -3.09 10.30
CA SER A 47 -0.69 -2.98 9.20
C SER A 47 -1.15 -4.37 8.78
N ILE A 48 -2.39 -4.51 8.34
CA ILE A 48 -2.95 -5.72 7.73
C ILE A 48 -3.16 -5.51 6.24
N ASP A 49 -2.49 -6.31 5.39
CA ASP A 49 -2.74 -6.40 3.94
C ASP A 49 -3.86 -7.41 3.71
N SER A 50 -5.10 -6.95 3.83
CA SER A 50 -6.32 -7.75 3.64
C SER A 50 -7.53 -6.84 3.39
N TYR A 51 -8.50 -7.38 2.63
CA TYR A 51 -9.83 -6.80 2.39
C TYR A 51 -10.97 -7.62 3.02
N ALA A 52 -10.63 -8.64 3.84
CA ALA A 52 -11.58 -9.53 4.48
C ALA A 52 -12.05 -8.96 5.83
N PRO A 53 -13.36 -8.62 6.02
CA PRO A 53 -13.86 -8.01 7.23
C PRO A 53 -13.52 -8.78 8.51
N LYS A 54 -13.65 -10.10 8.48
CA LYS A 54 -13.35 -10.98 9.63
C LYS A 54 -11.89 -10.88 10.07
N ILE A 55 -10.97 -10.81 9.12
CA ILE A 55 -9.54 -10.67 9.41
C ILE A 55 -9.24 -9.32 9.99
N ILE A 56 -9.78 -8.26 9.37
CA ILE A 56 -9.57 -6.88 9.80
C ILE A 56 -10.08 -6.66 11.22
N ASP A 57 -11.31 -7.10 11.54
CA ASP A 57 -11.85 -6.99 12.92
C ASP A 57 -10.98 -7.76 13.93
N TYR A 58 -10.54 -8.97 13.56
CA TYR A 58 -9.68 -9.78 14.42
C TYR A 58 -8.35 -9.07 14.72
N VAL A 59 -7.62 -8.58 13.73
CA VAL A 59 -6.30 -7.99 13.94
C VAL A 59 -6.36 -6.62 14.63
N LEU A 60 -7.37 -5.79 14.29
CA LEU A 60 -7.56 -4.50 14.94
C LEU A 60 -7.88 -4.68 16.45
N ASN A 61 -8.67 -5.71 16.80
CA ASN A 61 -8.91 -6.09 18.19
C ASN A 61 -7.64 -6.60 18.89
N HIS A 62 -6.57 -6.92 18.16
CA HIS A 62 -5.27 -7.37 18.67
C HIS A 62 -4.16 -6.33 18.53
N GLY A 63 -4.52 -5.04 18.46
CA GLY A 63 -3.59 -3.91 18.54
C GLY A 63 -2.98 -3.47 17.21
N PHE A 64 -3.43 -4.02 16.06
CA PHE A 64 -3.11 -3.44 14.77
C PHE A 64 -3.81 -2.09 14.63
N LYS A 65 -3.21 -1.18 13.88
CA LYS A 65 -3.71 0.19 13.72
C LYS A 65 -4.04 0.57 12.29
N ILE A 66 -3.58 -0.20 11.31
CA ILE A 66 -3.61 0.17 9.90
C ILE A 66 -4.28 -0.94 9.11
N VAL A 67 -5.21 -0.58 8.24
CA VAL A 67 -5.85 -1.44 7.25
C VAL A 67 -5.32 -1.06 5.86
N ASN A 68 -4.57 -1.96 5.24
CA ASN A 68 -4.08 -1.82 3.88
C ASN A 68 -4.95 -2.66 2.95
N ASP A 69 -6.00 -2.01 2.42
CA ASP A 69 -7.00 -2.65 1.57
C ASP A 69 -6.75 -2.33 0.10
N ILE A 70 -6.29 -3.34 -0.64
CA ILE A 70 -6.01 -3.21 -2.09
C ILE A 70 -7.26 -2.97 -2.95
N THR A 71 -8.46 -3.21 -2.41
CA THR A 71 -9.72 -2.92 -3.11
C THR A 71 -10.18 -1.47 -2.92
N GLY A 72 -9.41 -0.69 -2.14
CA GLY A 72 -9.72 0.73 -1.90
C GLY A 72 -10.98 0.95 -1.10
N LEU A 73 -11.27 0.10 -0.12
CA LEU A 73 -12.48 0.15 0.73
C LEU A 73 -13.78 -0.11 -0.05
N GLU A 74 -13.75 -1.02 -1.02
CA GLU A 74 -14.95 -1.38 -1.77
C GLU A 74 -16.07 -1.92 -0.86
N ASN A 75 -15.70 -2.72 0.16
CA ASN A 75 -16.63 -3.32 1.10
C ASN A 75 -16.98 -2.38 2.28
N ASP A 76 -18.26 -1.98 2.39
CA ASP A 76 -18.75 -1.12 3.46
C ASP A 76 -18.55 -1.70 4.87
N GLU A 77 -18.48 -3.02 5.02
CA GLU A 77 -18.23 -3.64 6.31
C GLU A 77 -16.80 -3.37 6.79
N VAL A 78 -15.82 -3.35 5.87
CA VAL A 78 -14.45 -2.92 6.17
C VAL A 78 -14.44 -1.48 6.68
N CYS A 79 -15.19 -0.58 6.03
CA CYS A 79 -15.29 0.82 6.47
C CYS A 79 -15.85 0.94 7.89
N LYS A 80 -16.92 0.20 8.21
CA LYS A 80 -17.53 0.19 9.55
C LYS A 80 -16.55 -0.31 10.62
N ILE A 81 -15.82 -1.39 10.31
CA ILE A 81 -14.82 -1.96 11.21
C ILE A 81 -13.67 -0.99 11.42
N ALA A 82 -13.10 -0.42 10.35
CA ALA A 82 -12.01 0.56 10.46
C ALA A 82 -12.43 1.78 11.30
N SER A 83 -13.65 2.29 11.08
CA SER A 83 -14.21 3.39 11.87
C SER A 83 -14.41 3.03 13.34
N LYS A 84 -14.91 1.82 13.65
CA LYS A 84 -15.10 1.31 15.01
C LYS A 84 -13.81 1.34 15.85
N TYR A 85 -12.68 1.04 15.22
CA TYR A 85 -11.37 1.00 15.88
C TYR A 85 -10.54 2.28 15.70
N ASP A 86 -11.08 3.33 15.07
CA ASP A 86 -10.35 4.56 14.69
C ASP A 86 -9.05 4.25 13.92
N ALA A 87 -9.09 3.21 13.08
CA ALA A 87 -7.95 2.72 12.35
C ALA A 87 -7.56 3.66 11.20
N GLN A 88 -6.26 3.75 10.90
CA GLN A 88 -5.78 4.33 9.66
C GLN A 88 -6.08 3.38 8.50
N VAL A 89 -6.51 3.91 7.37
CA VAL A 89 -6.77 3.11 6.17
C VAL A 89 -5.87 3.54 5.02
N VAL A 90 -5.37 2.58 4.27
CA VAL A 90 -4.70 2.82 2.99
C VAL A 90 -5.73 2.57 1.88
N ILE A 91 -6.05 3.62 1.14
CA ILE A 91 -6.93 3.56 -0.03
C ILE A 91 -6.07 3.41 -1.26
N MET A 92 -6.10 2.24 -1.89
CA MET A 92 -5.32 1.96 -3.09
C MET A 92 -6.21 1.91 -4.33
N HIS A 93 -5.70 2.50 -5.44
CA HIS A 93 -6.34 2.36 -6.75
C HIS A 93 -5.87 1.09 -7.47
N MET A 94 -6.82 0.27 -7.89
CA MET A 94 -6.62 -0.85 -8.80
C MET A 94 -7.68 -0.81 -9.91
N GLN A 95 -7.28 -1.02 -11.17
CA GLN A 95 -8.23 -1.23 -12.26
C GLN A 95 -8.58 -2.72 -12.34
N ASN A 96 -9.89 -3.04 -12.31
CA ASN A 96 -10.41 -4.41 -12.25
C ASN A 96 -10.00 -5.15 -10.95
N ASP A 97 -9.99 -6.47 -11.00
CA ASP A 97 -9.64 -7.37 -9.89
C ASP A 97 -8.22 -7.96 -10.05
N PRO A 98 -7.60 -8.54 -9.01
CA PRO A 98 -6.26 -9.09 -9.07
C PRO A 98 -6.04 -10.16 -10.16
N THR A 99 -7.10 -10.85 -10.61
CA THR A 99 -7.00 -11.91 -11.62
C THR A 99 -7.03 -11.36 -13.05
N SER A 100 -7.66 -10.21 -13.26
CA SER A 100 -7.91 -9.61 -14.57
C SER A 100 -7.16 -8.29 -14.82
N MET A 101 -6.70 -7.61 -13.78
CA MET A 101 -6.13 -6.25 -13.82
C MET A 101 -5.01 -6.03 -14.84
N GLN A 102 -4.26 -7.06 -15.23
CA GLN A 102 -3.17 -6.94 -16.20
C GLN A 102 -3.60 -7.23 -17.65
N LYS A 103 -4.89 -7.50 -17.89
CA LYS A 103 -5.43 -7.72 -19.23
C LYS A 103 -5.77 -6.37 -19.83
N GLU A 104 -4.89 -5.87 -20.71
CA GLU A 104 -5.09 -4.63 -21.48
C GLU A 104 -5.55 -3.42 -20.65
N PRO A 105 -4.81 -3.02 -19.58
CA PRO A 105 -5.20 -1.87 -18.78
C PRO A 105 -5.19 -0.61 -19.64
N PHE A 106 -6.31 0.10 -19.64
CA PHE A 106 -6.53 1.30 -20.45
C PHE A 106 -7.01 2.47 -19.60
N TYR A 107 -6.45 3.64 -19.85
CA TYR A 107 -6.85 4.93 -19.27
C TYR A 107 -6.79 5.98 -20.41
N GLU A 108 -7.78 6.85 -20.49
CA GLU A 108 -7.67 8.05 -21.31
C GLU A 108 -6.66 9.01 -20.69
N ASN A 109 -6.73 9.20 -19.37
CA ASN A 109 -5.77 9.95 -18.58
C ASN A 109 -5.60 9.31 -17.19
N VAL A 110 -4.52 8.56 -17.02
CA VAL A 110 -4.26 7.79 -15.77
C VAL A 110 -4.20 8.67 -14.53
N ILE A 111 -3.74 9.93 -14.63
CA ILE A 111 -3.66 10.84 -13.48
C ILE A 111 -5.07 11.28 -13.06
N LEU A 112 -5.87 11.77 -14.02
CA LEU A 112 -7.20 12.32 -13.72
C LEU A 112 -8.20 11.23 -13.30
N GLU A 113 -8.12 10.05 -13.90
CA GLU A 113 -9.00 8.94 -13.53
C GLU A 113 -8.70 8.40 -12.13
N ILE A 114 -7.42 8.32 -11.75
CA ILE A 114 -7.05 7.94 -10.38
C ILE A 114 -7.39 9.04 -9.38
N ASP A 115 -7.25 10.30 -9.77
CA ASP A 115 -7.66 11.44 -8.95
C ASP A 115 -9.16 11.37 -8.61
N GLU A 116 -10.00 11.20 -9.61
CA GLU A 116 -11.45 11.05 -9.43
C GLU A 116 -11.81 9.82 -8.56
N TYR A 117 -11.15 8.68 -8.80
CA TYR A 117 -11.34 7.49 -7.99
C TYR A 117 -11.00 7.75 -6.52
N LEU A 118 -9.80 8.30 -6.24
CA LEU A 118 -9.36 8.58 -4.88
C LEU A 118 -10.27 9.57 -4.18
N LYS A 119 -10.74 10.62 -4.88
CA LYS A 119 -11.72 11.57 -4.35
C LYS A 119 -12.98 10.86 -3.87
N ASN A 120 -13.57 10.00 -4.71
CA ASN A 120 -14.78 9.27 -4.38
C ASN A 120 -14.58 8.33 -3.17
N GLN A 121 -13.43 7.64 -3.09
CA GLN A 121 -13.13 6.76 -1.98
C GLN A 121 -12.82 7.52 -0.68
N ILE A 122 -12.20 8.69 -0.75
CA ILE A 122 -12.01 9.58 0.41
C ILE A 122 -13.37 10.02 0.95
N GLU A 123 -14.28 10.49 0.07
CA GLU A 123 -15.63 10.90 0.46
C GLU A 123 -16.39 9.74 1.11
N LYS A 124 -16.30 8.53 0.55
CA LYS A 124 -16.87 7.31 1.13
C LYS A 124 -16.31 7.03 2.52
N ALA A 125 -14.99 6.98 2.68
CA ALA A 125 -14.33 6.73 3.95
C ALA A 125 -14.74 7.74 5.04
N GLN A 126 -14.75 9.02 4.69
CA GLN A 126 -15.20 10.10 5.57
C GLN A 126 -16.68 9.97 5.94
N GLY A 127 -17.54 9.52 5.01
CA GLY A 127 -18.95 9.22 5.26
C GLY A 127 -19.15 8.12 6.31
N PHE A 128 -18.21 7.18 6.44
CA PHE A 128 -18.19 6.18 7.52
C PHE A 128 -17.51 6.68 8.81
N GLY A 129 -16.99 7.92 8.85
CA GLY A 129 -16.32 8.50 10.01
C GLY A 129 -14.83 8.16 10.11
N ILE A 130 -14.23 7.59 9.07
CA ILE A 130 -12.79 7.34 9.02
C ILE A 130 -12.04 8.66 8.84
N LYS A 131 -11.06 8.94 9.71
CA LYS A 131 -10.33 10.22 9.75
C LYS A 131 -8.90 10.09 9.22
N ASN A 132 -8.28 8.94 9.45
CA ASN A 132 -6.87 8.69 9.16
C ASN A 132 -6.76 7.94 7.83
N ILE A 133 -6.45 8.66 6.76
CA ILE A 133 -6.40 8.12 5.38
C ILE A 133 -5.00 8.29 4.82
N VAL A 134 -4.51 7.24 4.18
CA VAL A 134 -3.30 7.22 3.35
C VAL A 134 -3.72 6.84 1.94
N LEU A 135 -3.13 7.44 0.93
CA LEU A 135 -3.46 7.17 -0.47
C LEU A 135 -2.32 6.39 -1.14
N ASP A 136 -2.67 5.36 -1.91
CA ASP A 136 -1.74 4.64 -2.79
C ASP A 136 -2.30 4.65 -4.23
N VAL A 137 -1.54 5.21 -5.15
CA VAL A 137 -1.91 5.26 -6.58
C VAL A 137 -1.86 3.88 -7.26
N GLY A 138 -1.45 2.84 -6.55
CA GLY A 138 -1.48 1.44 -6.99
C GLY A 138 -0.48 1.13 -8.10
N ILE A 139 0.79 1.43 -7.91
CA ILE A 139 1.85 1.09 -8.87
C ILE A 139 1.84 -0.42 -9.14
N GLY A 140 1.71 -0.81 -10.42
CA GLY A 140 1.68 -2.21 -10.85
C GLY A 140 0.33 -2.91 -10.75
N PHE A 141 -0.72 -2.23 -10.32
CA PHE A 141 -2.09 -2.75 -10.24
C PHE A 141 -2.96 -2.21 -11.38
N GLY A 142 -3.21 -3.04 -12.42
CA GLY A 142 -4.00 -2.64 -13.57
C GLY A 142 -3.39 -1.47 -14.37
N LYS A 143 -2.08 -1.49 -14.62
CA LYS A 143 -1.36 -0.38 -15.25
C LYS A 143 -0.26 -0.87 -16.18
N THR A 144 -0.09 -0.20 -17.32
CA THR A 144 1.06 -0.40 -18.21
C THR A 144 2.35 0.14 -17.58
N LEU A 145 3.50 -0.11 -18.22
CA LEU A 145 4.75 0.52 -17.78
C LEU A 145 4.65 2.04 -17.86
N GLU A 146 4.12 2.56 -18.95
CA GLU A 146 3.97 4.01 -19.18
C GLU A 146 3.07 4.66 -18.12
N HIS A 147 1.90 4.03 -17.80
CA HIS A 147 1.01 4.52 -16.74
C HIS A 147 1.74 4.60 -15.39
N ASN A 148 2.53 3.59 -15.03
CA ASN A 148 3.29 3.61 -13.77
C ASN A 148 4.34 4.72 -13.75
N LEU A 149 5.06 4.94 -14.86
CA LEU A 149 6.07 6.01 -14.96
C LEU A 149 5.44 7.39 -14.90
N LEU A 150 4.27 7.60 -15.54
CA LEU A 150 3.51 8.84 -15.47
C LEU A 150 3.04 9.15 -14.05
N LEU A 151 2.54 8.14 -13.33
CA LEU A 151 2.12 8.29 -11.93
C LEU A 151 3.28 8.67 -11.02
N LEU A 152 4.42 7.99 -11.13
CA LEU A 152 5.61 8.29 -10.33
C LEU A 152 6.14 9.71 -10.61
N LYS A 153 6.16 10.12 -11.88
CA LYS A 153 6.61 11.46 -12.30
C LYS A 153 5.68 12.56 -11.78
N ASN A 154 4.38 12.30 -11.72
CA ASN A 154 3.37 13.28 -11.33
C ASN A 154 2.76 13.00 -9.95
N LEU A 155 3.47 12.28 -9.09
CA LEU A 155 2.95 11.86 -7.78
C LEU A 155 2.55 13.06 -6.90
N GLU A 156 3.25 14.19 -7.03
CA GLU A 156 2.95 15.44 -6.34
C GLU A 156 1.53 15.95 -6.60
N HIS A 157 0.94 15.61 -7.77
CA HIS A 157 -0.44 15.95 -8.08
C HIS A 157 -1.41 15.52 -6.97
N PHE A 158 -1.25 14.32 -6.42
CA PHE A 158 -2.16 13.75 -5.43
C PHE A 158 -2.03 14.36 -4.02
N LYS A 159 -1.03 15.23 -3.79
CA LYS A 159 -0.88 15.96 -2.51
C LYS A 159 -2.01 16.96 -2.24
N HIS A 160 -2.76 17.38 -3.28
CA HIS A 160 -3.88 18.31 -3.11
C HIS A 160 -5.01 17.74 -2.22
N PHE A 161 -5.09 16.42 -2.06
CA PHE A 161 -6.04 15.78 -1.13
C PHE A 161 -5.69 16.01 0.35
N GLY A 162 -4.46 16.44 0.66
CA GLY A 162 -4.02 16.69 2.05
C GLY A 162 -3.75 15.42 2.86
N HIS A 163 -3.70 14.25 2.22
CA HIS A 163 -3.39 12.96 2.84
C HIS A 163 -1.97 12.49 2.54
N GLU A 164 -1.43 11.59 3.37
CA GLU A 164 -0.15 10.95 3.13
C GLU A 164 -0.21 10.07 1.89
N LEU A 165 0.93 9.99 1.16
CA LEU A 165 1.06 9.16 -0.03
C LEU A 165 1.97 7.97 0.26
N LEU A 166 1.46 6.76 0.03
CA LEU A 166 2.20 5.51 0.10
C LEU A 166 2.60 5.05 -1.30
N ILE A 167 3.84 4.60 -1.45
CA ILE A 167 4.31 3.93 -2.66
C ILE A 167 4.92 2.57 -2.33
N GLY A 168 4.37 1.53 -2.99
CA GLY A 168 4.83 0.16 -2.93
C GLY A 168 5.33 -0.32 -4.30
N ALA A 169 6.56 0.03 -4.70
CA ALA A 169 7.15 -0.37 -5.98
C ALA A 169 8.26 -1.44 -5.86
N SER A 170 8.45 -1.97 -4.65
CA SER A 170 9.55 -2.88 -4.34
C SER A 170 9.52 -4.16 -5.17
N ARG A 171 10.60 -4.38 -5.92
CA ARG A 171 10.85 -5.55 -6.78
C ARG A 171 9.79 -5.77 -7.88
N LYS A 172 8.96 -4.76 -8.20
CA LYS A 172 7.89 -4.88 -9.19
C LYS A 172 8.42 -5.07 -10.61
N SER A 173 7.59 -5.69 -11.45
CA SER A 173 7.93 -6.08 -12.83
C SER A 173 8.25 -4.90 -13.74
N MET A 174 7.84 -3.68 -13.40
CA MET A 174 8.21 -2.49 -14.17
C MET A 174 9.72 -2.29 -14.25
N ILE A 175 10.48 -2.70 -13.23
CA ILE A 175 11.96 -2.63 -13.24
C ILE A 175 12.51 -3.55 -14.33
N ASP A 176 12.01 -4.77 -14.42
CA ASP A 176 12.39 -5.75 -15.43
C ASP A 176 12.02 -5.28 -16.86
N LYS A 177 10.88 -4.61 -17.01
CA LYS A 177 10.45 -4.04 -18.30
C LYS A 177 11.34 -2.87 -18.76
N ILE A 178 11.99 -2.16 -17.85
CA ILE A 178 12.93 -1.07 -18.16
C ILE A 178 14.33 -1.65 -18.44
N THR A 179 14.78 -2.56 -17.57
CA THR A 179 16.07 -3.22 -17.66
C THR A 179 15.91 -4.67 -17.22
N PRO A 180 16.10 -5.65 -18.12
CA PRO A 180 15.92 -7.06 -17.83
C PRO A 180 16.68 -7.48 -16.58
N THR A 181 15.95 -7.85 -15.52
CA THR A 181 16.55 -8.07 -14.20
C THR A 181 15.75 -9.10 -13.41
N LEU A 182 16.40 -10.14 -12.90
CA LEU A 182 15.77 -11.11 -12.01
C LEU A 182 15.23 -10.44 -10.75
N ILE A 183 14.16 -11.00 -10.16
CA ILE A 183 13.44 -10.37 -9.06
C ILE A 183 14.31 -10.10 -7.82
N GLU A 184 15.25 -11.00 -7.54
CA GLU A 184 16.21 -10.89 -6.44
C GLU A 184 17.23 -9.76 -6.64
N ASN A 185 17.44 -9.33 -7.88
CA ASN A 185 18.43 -8.30 -8.24
C ASN A 185 17.81 -6.92 -8.47
N ARG A 186 16.50 -6.73 -8.17
CA ARG A 186 15.77 -5.48 -8.43
C ARG A 186 15.94 -4.41 -7.36
N LEU A 187 16.84 -4.60 -6.39
CA LEU A 187 17.02 -3.65 -5.29
C LEU A 187 17.43 -2.25 -5.78
N ALA A 188 18.42 -2.16 -6.67
CA ALA A 188 18.90 -0.87 -7.19
C ALA A 188 17.77 -0.08 -7.88
N GLY A 189 17.01 -0.73 -8.77
CA GLY A 189 15.84 -0.12 -9.43
C GLY A 189 14.74 0.25 -8.43
N THR A 190 14.53 -0.56 -7.41
CA THR A 190 13.57 -0.27 -6.33
C THR A 190 13.95 0.99 -5.57
N LEU A 191 15.23 1.12 -5.16
CA LEU A 191 15.73 2.31 -4.46
C LEU A 191 15.58 3.57 -5.32
N ALA A 192 15.93 3.49 -6.61
CA ALA A 192 15.77 4.62 -7.54
C ALA A 192 14.32 5.10 -7.62
N ILE A 193 13.34 4.18 -7.76
CA ILE A 193 11.91 4.51 -7.81
C ILE A 193 11.46 5.11 -6.48
N HIS A 194 11.82 4.53 -5.36
CA HIS A 194 11.35 4.98 -4.05
C HIS A 194 11.94 6.35 -3.67
N LEU A 195 13.23 6.62 -3.95
CA LEU A 195 13.81 7.95 -3.71
C LEU A 195 13.20 9.03 -4.60
N GLU A 196 12.90 8.71 -5.87
CA GLU A 196 12.15 9.62 -6.73
C GLU A 196 10.72 9.83 -6.25
N SER A 197 10.06 8.78 -5.75
CA SER A 197 8.73 8.91 -5.15
C SER A 197 8.74 9.84 -3.92
N ILE A 198 9.75 9.74 -3.06
CA ILE A 198 9.91 10.65 -1.91
C ILE A 198 10.11 12.08 -2.39
N ARG A 199 10.93 12.32 -3.42
CA ARG A 199 11.12 13.65 -4.02
C ARG A 199 9.80 14.23 -4.52
N ASN A 200 8.94 13.38 -5.08
CA ASN A 200 7.63 13.75 -5.62
C ASN A 200 6.49 13.67 -4.59
N GLY A 201 6.81 13.57 -3.29
CA GLY A 201 5.86 13.76 -2.20
C GLY A 201 5.36 12.50 -1.49
N ALA A 202 5.89 11.30 -1.78
CA ALA A 202 5.61 10.12 -0.98
C ALA A 202 6.16 10.29 0.45
N SER A 203 5.33 10.01 1.46
CA SER A 203 5.70 10.01 2.88
C SER A 203 5.89 8.59 3.43
N ILE A 204 5.29 7.59 2.79
CA ILE A 204 5.38 6.19 3.21
C ILE A 204 5.92 5.34 2.05
N ILE A 205 6.93 4.54 2.34
CA ILE A 205 7.53 3.58 1.39
C ILE A 205 7.31 2.16 1.88
N ARG A 206 6.60 1.35 1.10
CA ARG A 206 6.41 -0.08 1.36
C ARG A 206 7.46 -0.90 0.61
N CYS A 207 8.36 -1.54 1.33
CA CYS A 207 9.50 -2.25 0.74
C CYS A 207 9.81 -3.57 1.43
N HIS A 208 10.53 -4.47 0.73
CA HIS A 208 11.04 -5.73 1.29
C HIS A 208 12.40 -5.51 1.99
N ASP A 209 13.27 -4.67 1.41
CA ASP A 209 14.67 -4.50 1.81
C ASP A 209 14.82 -3.29 2.74
N VAL A 210 14.33 -3.42 3.98
CA VAL A 210 14.19 -2.31 4.95
C VAL A 210 15.53 -1.66 5.28
N LYS A 211 16.59 -2.45 5.51
CA LYS A 211 17.91 -1.94 5.91
C LYS A 211 18.49 -1.01 4.83
N GLU A 212 18.41 -1.43 3.59
CA GLU A 212 18.94 -0.71 2.44
C GLU A 212 18.14 0.57 2.18
N HIS A 213 16.80 0.50 2.32
CA HIS A 213 15.94 1.68 2.22
C HIS A 213 16.21 2.68 3.34
N PHE A 214 16.35 2.23 4.57
CA PHE A 214 16.67 3.11 5.69
C PHE A 214 17.97 3.88 5.43
N GLN A 215 19.03 3.19 4.98
CA GLN A 215 20.30 3.82 4.64
C GLN A 215 20.14 4.83 3.49
N ALA A 216 19.48 4.43 2.40
CA ALA A 216 19.29 5.27 1.22
C ALA A 216 18.48 6.54 1.55
N ILE A 217 17.39 6.39 2.31
CA ILE A 217 16.55 7.52 2.74
C ILE A 217 17.36 8.47 3.64
N LYS A 218 18.14 7.97 4.60
CA LYS A 218 18.97 8.84 5.47
C LYS A 218 20.01 9.63 4.69
N VAL A 219 20.62 9.04 3.68
CA VAL A 219 21.55 9.75 2.79
C VAL A 219 20.81 10.78 1.94
N PHE A 220 19.64 10.41 1.40
CA PHE A 220 18.81 11.33 0.62
C PHE A 220 18.36 12.54 1.45
N GLU A 221 17.88 12.33 2.68
CA GLU A 221 17.50 13.39 3.61
C GLU A 221 18.67 14.32 3.91
N ALA A 222 19.88 13.76 4.19
CA ALA A 222 21.07 14.55 4.48
C ALA A 222 21.47 15.46 3.31
N ILE A 223 21.37 14.96 2.06
CA ILE A 223 21.67 15.76 0.86
C ILE A 223 20.65 16.92 0.68
N ASN A 224 19.38 16.67 0.93
CA ASN A 224 18.32 17.65 0.68
C ASN A 224 18.12 18.67 1.84
N ASN A 225 18.66 18.40 3.03
CA ASN A 225 18.56 19.27 4.21
C ASN A 225 19.81 20.13 4.44
N ILE A 226 20.79 20.10 3.56
CA ILE A 226 21.96 21.00 3.60
C ILE A 226 21.52 22.41 3.18
N ASN A 227 21.77 23.41 4.05
CA ASN A 227 21.55 24.83 3.79
C ASN A 227 22.76 25.46 3.09
#